data_2c81f5ccf6810c53883fcde2beee02c2
#
_entry.id   2c81f5ccf6810c53883fcde2beee02c2
#
_cell.length_a   1.000
_cell.length_b   1.000
_cell.length_c   1.000
_cell.angle_alpha   90.00
_cell.angle_beta   90.00
_cell.angle_gamma   90.00
#
_symmetry.space_group_name_H-M   'P 1'
#
loop_
_entity.id
_entity.type
_entity.pdbx_description
1 polymer ?
#
loop_
_entity_poly.entity_id
_entity_poly.type
_entity_poly.pdbx_seq_one_letter_code
_entity_poly.pdbx_strand_id
1 'polypeptide(L)'
;VKAVQAGGGIMHRLGLSDCLLLLPGHRLFVDGSVDDMVGRLRKAQPEKKLVSLVSNLEEAMAFALAGSEILQLDHFTPEGVRQAKLALHNSRLHPMLAVSGGVNAANAVAFADAGADVLVSSAPYQAPPRAIEARFSRVLTQ
;
A
#
# COMPACT_ATOMS: atom_id res chain seq x y z
N VAL A 1 -7.82 1.98 14.71
CA VAL A 1 -6.56 1.27 15.02
C VAL A 1 -6.86 -0.09 15.64
N LYS A 2 -7.47 -0.16 16.87
CA LYS A 2 -7.69 -1.43 17.60
C LYS A 2 -8.42 -2.50 16.78
N ALA A 3 -9.48 -2.13 16.04
CA ALA A 3 -10.24 -3.09 15.22
C ALA A 3 -9.40 -3.67 14.06
N VAL A 4 -8.55 -2.85 13.43
CA VAL A 4 -7.65 -3.30 12.38
C VAL A 4 -6.63 -4.30 12.93
N GLN A 5 -6.01 -3.99 14.07
CA GLN A 5 -5.06 -4.85 14.73
C GLN A 5 -5.69 -6.17 15.22
N ALA A 6 -6.91 -6.11 15.79
CA ALA A 6 -7.64 -7.30 16.21
C ALA A 6 -8.00 -8.23 15.03
N GLY A 7 -8.16 -7.66 13.81
CA GLY A 7 -8.33 -8.41 12.58
C GLY A 7 -7.03 -8.89 11.94
N GLY A 8 -5.87 -8.72 12.58
CA GLY A 8 -4.56 -9.10 12.05
C GLY A 8 -3.97 -8.11 11.03
N GLY A 9 -4.61 -6.98 10.82
CA GLY A 9 -4.13 -5.95 9.91
C GLY A 9 -3.15 -4.97 10.57
N ILE A 10 -2.41 -4.25 9.73
CA ILE A 10 -1.48 -3.19 10.15
C ILE A 10 -2.01 -1.86 9.66
N MET A 11 -1.85 -0.80 10.44
CA MET A 11 -2.15 0.56 9.98
C MET A 11 -1.14 0.98 8.91
N HIS A 12 -1.64 1.46 7.77
CA HIS A 12 -0.77 1.83 6.65
C HIS A 12 0.18 2.98 7.03
N ARG A 13 -0.37 4.08 7.56
CA ARG A 13 0.40 5.17 8.17
C ARG A 13 -0.40 5.79 9.32
N LEU A 14 0.28 6.09 10.40
CA LEU A 14 -0.29 6.85 11.51
C LEU A 14 -0.01 8.35 11.38
N GLY A 15 1.02 8.73 10.59
CA GLY A 15 1.38 10.11 10.38
C GLY A 15 2.43 10.29 9.27
N LEU A 16 2.84 11.54 9.07
CA LEU A 16 3.83 11.92 8.05
C LEU A 16 5.26 11.45 8.37
N SER A 17 5.49 11.01 9.60
CA SER A 17 6.82 10.57 10.06
C SER A 17 7.14 9.09 9.78
N ASP A 18 6.17 8.28 9.35
CA ASP A 18 6.37 6.84 9.20
C ASP A 18 7.25 6.48 7.99
N CYS A 19 6.78 6.78 6.79
CA CYS A 19 7.52 6.55 5.54
C CYS A 19 7.41 7.77 4.63
N LEU A 20 8.27 7.85 3.63
CA LEU A 20 8.11 8.83 2.55
C LEU A 20 7.07 8.27 1.56
N LEU A 21 6.00 8.99 1.33
CA LEU A 21 5.00 8.64 0.33
C LEU A 21 4.93 9.71 -0.75
N LEU A 22 5.37 9.34 -1.95
CA LEU A 22 5.34 10.20 -3.13
C LEU A 22 4.08 9.92 -3.95
N LEU A 23 3.15 10.86 -3.90
CA LEU A 23 1.89 10.82 -4.64
C LEU A 23 2.02 11.57 -5.98
N PRO A 24 1.18 11.26 -7.00
CA PRO A 24 1.15 12.03 -8.25
C PRO A 24 1.01 13.54 -8.05
N GLY A 25 0.16 13.96 -7.12
CA GLY A 25 -0.02 15.38 -6.79
C GLY A 25 1.25 16.07 -6.29
N HIS A 26 2.14 15.37 -5.58
CA HIS A 26 3.41 15.94 -5.14
C HIS A 26 4.36 16.19 -6.33
N ARG A 27 4.30 15.34 -7.36
CA ARG A 27 5.16 15.44 -8.55
C ARG A 27 4.88 16.69 -9.37
N LEU A 28 3.66 17.24 -9.30
CA LEU A 28 3.27 18.46 -10.01
C LEU A 28 4.04 19.71 -9.52
N PHE A 29 4.58 19.67 -8.32
CA PHE A 29 5.28 20.78 -7.68
C PHE A 29 6.79 20.59 -7.60
N VAL A 30 7.32 19.56 -8.26
CA VAL A 30 8.75 19.23 -8.24
C VAL A 30 9.25 19.11 -9.67
N ASP A 31 10.14 20.04 -10.05
CA ASP A 31 10.82 19.97 -11.34
C ASP A 31 11.90 18.88 -11.35
N GLY A 32 12.10 18.28 -12.51
CA GLY A 32 13.14 17.29 -12.76
C GLY A 32 12.60 15.92 -13.14
N SER A 33 13.52 14.99 -13.35
CA SER A 33 13.22 13.59 -13.67
C SER A 33 12.75 12.80 -12.46
N VAL A 34 12.26 11.57 -12.68
CA VAL A 34 11.94 10.62 -11.60
C VAL A 34 13.19 10.35 -10.75
N ASP A 35 14.35 10.19 -11.39
CA ASP A 35 15.63 9.96 -10.70
C ASP A 35 16.01 11.14 -9.78
N ASP A 36 15.84 12.38 -10.27
CA ASP A 36 16.09 13.58 -9.47
C ASP A 36 15.17 13.66 -8.25
N MET A 37 13.89 13.37 -8.41
CA MET A 37 12.93 13.39 -7.32
C MET A 37 13.26 12.34 -6.26
N VAL A 38 13.46 11.10 -6.69
CA VAL A 38 13.80 9.98 -5.79
C VAL A 38 15.14 10.25 -5.11
N GLY A 39 16.15 10.69 -5.85
CA GLY A 39 17.49 11.00 -5.31
C GLY A 39 17.45 12.10 -4.25
N ARG A 40 16.67 13.17 -4.48
CA ARG A 40 16.50 14.25 -3.48
C ARG A 40 15.82 13.76 -2.20
N LEU A 41 14.77 12.95 -2.32
CA LEU A 41 14.05 12.39 -1.17
C LEU A 41 14.94 11.45 -0.35
N ARG A 42 15.68 10.57 -1.00
CA ARG A 42 16.61 9.64 -0.34
C ARG A 42 17.75 10.37 0.36
N LYS A 43 18.28 11.42 -0.26
CA LYS A 43 19.33 12.27 0.36
C LYS A 43 18.79 13.01 1.58
N ALA A 44 17.55 13.51 1.52
CA ALA A 44 16.94 14.25 2.63
C ALA A 44 16.54 13.35 3.81
N GLN A 45 16.16 12.10 3.54
CA GLN A 45 15.68 11.15 4.56
C GLN A 45 16.24 9.73 4.28
N PRO A 46 17.54 9.51 4.45
CA PRO A 46 18.20 8.27 4.03
C PRO A 46 17.76 7.03 4.80
N GLU A 47 17.21 7.20 6.00
CA GLU A 47 16.76 6.10 6.85
C GLU A 47 15.31 5.66 6.59
N LYS A 48 14.55 6.45 5.79
CA LYS A 48 13.14 6.18 5.53
C LYS A 48 12.95 5.46 4.21
N LYS A 49 12.08 4.45 4.22
CA LYS A 49 11.63 3.82 2.97
C LYS A 49 10.80 4.78 2.14
N LEU A 50 11.07 4.81 0.84
CA LEU A 50 10.30 5.56 -0.13
C LEU A 50 9.24 4.67 -0.75
N VAL A 51 7.99 5.09 -0.61
CA VAL A 51 6.82 4.53 -1.26
C VAL A 51 6.43 5.46 -2.41
N SER A 52 6.43 4.97 -3.64
CA SER A 52 5.95 5.72 -4.80
C SER A 52 4.62 5.15 -5.27
N LEU A 53 3.58 6.00 -5.29
CA LEU A 53 2.28 5.63 -5.85
C LEU A 53 2.33 5.76 -7.36
N VAL A 54 2.01 4.68 -8.06
CA VAL A 54 2.09 4.55 -9.52
C VAL A 54 0.78 4.02 -10.09
N SER A 55 0.40 4.49 -11.26
CA SER A 55 -0.90 4.21 -11.87
C SER A 55 -0.82 3.32 -13.12
N ASN A 56 0.38 3.02 -13.60
CA ASN A 56 0.61 2.18 -14.77
C ASN A 56 2.00 1.51 -14.72
N LEU A 57 2.23 0.57 -15.64
CA LEU A 57 3.46 -0.20 -15.71
C LEU A 57 4.70 0.67 -16.01
N GLU A 58 4.56 1.68 -16.86
CA GLU A 58 5.66 2.58 -17.23
C GLU A 58 6.17 3.35 -16.00
N GLU A 59 5.26 3.94 -15.22
CA GLU A 59 5.60 4.58 -13.95
C GLU A 59 6.23 3.59 -12.97
N ALA A 60 5.67 2.37 -12.85
CA ALA A 60 6.21 1.35 -11.96
C ALA A 60 7.66 1.03 -12.29
N MET A 61 7.99 0.88 -13.56
CA MET A 61 9.35 0.64 -14.04
C MET A 61 10.27 1.84 -13.77
N ALA A 62 9.82 3.07 -14.08
CA ALA A 62 10.62 4.28 -13.88
C ALA A 62 10.97 4.49 -12.40
N PHE A 63 9.99 4.37 -11.49
CA PHE A 63 10.23 4.53 -10.07
C PHE A 63 11.05 3.39 -9.45
N ALA A 64 10.91 2.17 -9.95
CA ALA A 64 11.75 1.06 -9.53
C ALA A 64 13.22 1.26 -9.94
N LEU A 65 13.46 1.70 -11.17
CA LEU A 65 14.81 2.02 -11.68
C LEU A 65 15.43 3.16 -10.88
N ALA A 66 14.67 4.20 -10.55
CA ALA A 66 15.13 5.31 -9.70
C ALA A 66 15.40 4.89 -8.25
N GLY A 67 15.00 3.68 -7.84
CA GLY A 67 15.32 3.11 -6.53
C GLY A 67 14.24 3.30 -5.46
N SER A 68 12.96 3.44 -5.82
CA SER A 68 11.86 3.33 -4.84
C SER A 68 11.84 1.92 -4.26
N GLU A 69 11.83 1.81 -2.93
CA GLU A 69 11.81 0.52 -2.25
C GLU A 69 10.43 -0.13 -2.26
N ILE A 70 9.38 0.68 -2.33
CA ILE A 70 7.99 0.20 -2.34
C ILE A 70 7.26 0.91 -3.48
N LEU A 71 6.62 0.14 -4.35
CA LEU A 71 5.70 0.65 -5.35
C LEU A 71 4.27 0.40 -4.89
N GLN A 72 3.50 1.46 -4.71
CA GLN A 72 2.08 1.35 -4.43
C GLN A 72 1.31 1.44 -5.74
N LEU A 73 0.88 0.27 -6.23
CA LEU A 73 0.12 0.10 -7.47
C LEU A 73 -1.32 0.55 -7.22
N ASP A 74 -1.71 1.68 -7.79
CA ASP A 74 -3.02 2.26 -7.54
C ASP A 74 -4.01 1.88 -8.63
N HIS A 75 -5.14 1.26 -8.24
CA HIS A 75 -6.19 0.79 -9.14
C HIS A 75 -5.73 -0.22 -10.22
N PHE A 76 -4.65 -0.95 -9.98
CA PHE A 76 -4.26 -2.05 -10.85
C PHE A 76 -5.27 -3.21 -10.74
N THR A 77 -5.44 -3.94 -11.85
CA THR A 77 -6.10 -5.25 -11.83
C THR A 77 -5.13 -6.33 -11.35
N PRO A 78 -5.59 -7.50 -10.87
CA PRO A 78 -4.69 -8.62 -10.56
C PRO A 78 -3.77 -9.00 -11.72
N GLU A 79 -4.27 -8.97 -12.95
CA GLU A 79 -3.45 -9.21 -14.14
C GLU A 79 -2.38 -8.13 -14.32
N GLY A 80 -2.72 -6.84 -14.12
CA GLY A 80 -1.76 -5.75 -14.16
C GLY A 80 -0.66 -5.89 -13.10
N VAL A 81 -1.00 -6.38 -11.89
CA VAL A 81 -0.01 -6.67 -10.83
C VAL A 81 0.93 -7.78 -11.29
N ARG A 82 0.41 -8.85 -11.88
CA ARG A 82 1.22 -9.97 -12.41
C ARG A 82 2.19 -9.49 -13.50
N GLN A 83 1.71 -8.66 -14.42
CA GLN A 83 2.55 -8.07 -15.47
C GLN A 83 3.64 -7.16 -14.89
N ALA A 84 3.31 -6.32 -13.92
CA ALA A 84 4.29 -5.47 -13.24
C ALA A 84 5.36 -6.32 -12.51
N LYS A 85 4.94 -7.34 -11.76
CA LYS A 85 5.86 -8.27 -11.08
C LYS A 85 6.82 -8.94 -12.05
N LEU A 86 6.31 -9.42 -13.18
CA LEU A 86 7.12 -10.09 -14.22
C LEU A 86 8.10 -9.11 -14.88
N ALA A 87 7.66 -7.92 -15.26
CA ALA A 87 8.51 -6.91 -15.88
C ALA A 87 9.65 -6.45 -14.96
N LEU A 88 9.35 -6.22 -13.69
CA LEU A 88 10.33 -5.87 -12.67
C LEU A 88 11.34 -7.01 -12.47
N HIS A 89 10.87 -8.25 -12.34
CA HIS A 89 11.74 -9.43 -12.21
C HIS A 89 12.69 -9.59 -13.40
N ASN A 90 12.19 -9.46 -14.63
CA ASN A 90 12.99 -9.55 -15.86
C ASN A 90 14.07 -8.44 -15.93
N SER A 91 13.80 -7.29 -15.32
CA SER A 91 14.74 -6.18 -15.20
C SER A 91 15.64 -6.25 -13.95
N ARG A 92 15.58 -7.37 -13.20
CA ARG A 92 16.32 -7.59 -11.94
C ARG A 92 16.03 -6.54 -10.87
N LEU A 93 14.81 -6.00 -10.87
CA LEU A 93 14.32 -5.05 -9.88
C LEU A 93 13.38 -5.77 -8.92
N HIS A 94 13.53 -5.51 -7.62
CA HIS A 94 12.80 -6.22 -6.58
C HIS A 94 12.17 -5.27 -5.54
N PRO A 95 11.44 -4.22 -5.97
CA PRO A 95 10.71 -3.40 -5.01
C PRO A 95 9.57 -4.24 -4.38
N MET A 96 9.16 -3.89 -3.18
CA MET A 96 7.94 -4.42 -2.58
C MET A 96 6.73 -3.86 -3.33
N LEU A 97 5.78 -4.71 -3.70
CA LEU A 97 4.54 -4.32 -4.38
C LEU A 97 3.40 -4.20 -3.39
N ALA A 98 2.95 -2.99 -3.12
CA ALA A 98 1.74 -2.70 -2.36
C ALA A 98 0.60 -2.38 -3.34
N VAL A 99 -0.54 -3.02 -3.19
CA VAL A 99 -1.71 -2.76 -4.05
C VAL A 99 -2.74 -1.95 -3.29
N SER A 100 -3.23 -0.87 -3.90
CA SER A 100 -4.29 0.00 -3.39
C SER A 100 -5.36 0.30 -4.44
N GLY A 101 -6.46 0.92 -4.01
CA GLY A 101 -7.58 1.25 -4.90
C GLY A 101 -8.56 0.08 -5.05
N GLY A 102 -9.58 0.06 -4.20
CA GLY A 102 -10.67 -0.92 -4.27
C GLY A 102 -10.39 -2.31 -3.71
N VAL A 103 -9.27 -2.50 -3.00
CA VAL A 103 -8.96 -3.79 -2.34
C VAL A 103 -9.97 -4.07 -1.22
N ASN A 104 -10.55 -5.26 -1.23
CA ASN A 104 -11.55 -5.73 -0.27
C ASN A 104 -11.48 -7.26 -0.11
N ALA A 105 -12.30 -7.83 0.77
CA ALA A 105 -12.30 -9.26 1.06
C ALA A 105 -12.60 -10.16 -0.16
N ALA A 106 -13.36 -9.67 -1.15
CA ALA A 106 -13.73 -10.46 -2.32
C ALA A 106 -12.59 -10.58 -3.35
N ASN A 107 -11.67 -9.61 -3.39
CA ASN A 107 -10.58 -9.59 -4.38
C ASN A 107 -9.17 -9.71 -3.78
N ALA A 108 -9.04 -9.71 -2.46
CA ALA A 108 -7.74 -9.77 -1.77
C ALA A 108 -6.89 -10.98 -2.18
N VAL A 109 -7.51 -12.16 -2.27
CA VAL A 109 -6.82 -13.40 -2.67
C VAL A 109 -6.27 -13.29 -4.09
N ALA A 110 -7.07 -12.75 -5.03
CA ALA A 110 -6.63 -12.59 -6.41
C ALA A 110 -5.42 -11.66 -6.55
N PHE A 111 -5.32 -10.61 -5.73
CA PHE A 111 -4.16 -9.73 -5.70
C PHE A 111 -2.93 -10.41 -5.07
N ALA A 112 -3.12 -11.18 -4.00
CA ALA A 112 -2.05 -11.95 -3.38
C ALA A 112 -1.47 -12.99 -4.36
N ASP A 113 -2.34 -13.75 -5.05
CA ASP A 113 -1.94 -14.73 -6.07
C ASP A 113 -1.27 -14.08 -7.29
N ALA A 114 -1.58 -12.82 -7.57
CA ALA A 114 -0.93 -12.04 -8.61
C ALA A 114 0.49 -11.58 -8.22
N GLY A 115 0.89 -11.74 -6.95
CA GLY A 115 2.23 -11.42 -6.46
C GLY A 115 2.33 -10.08 -5.73
N ALA A 116 1.21 -9.53 -5.22
CA ALA A 116 1.25 -8.40 -4.30
C ALA A 116 1.86 -8.83 -2.96
N ASP A 117 2.81 -8.04 -2.46
CA ASP A 117 3.44 -8.28 -1.16
C ASP A 117 2.63 -7.65 -0.02
N VAL A 118 1.89 -6.57 -0.31
CA VAL A 118 1.06 -5.83 0.65
C VAL A 118 -0.28 -5.44 0.02
N LEU A 119 -1.36 -5.60 0.75
CA LEU A 119 -2.69 -5.15 0.38
C LEU A 119 -3.11 -3.97 1.24
N VAL A 120 -3.35 -2.81 0.60
CA VAL A 120 -3.79 -1.57 1.25
C VAL A 120 -5.27 -1.38 1.01
N SER A 121 -6.07 -1.36 2.07
CA SER A 121 -7.52 -1.30 1.97
C SER A 121 -8.13 -0.26 2.91
N SER A 122 -9.09 0.49 2.41
CA SER A 122 -9.97 1.36 3.22
C SER A 122 -11.25 0.66 3.67
N ALA A 123 -11.47 -0.59 3.27
CA ALA A 123 -12.70 -1.34 3.57
C ALA A 123 -13.07 -1.36 5.08
N PRO A 124 -12.12 -1.46 6.03
CA PRO A 124 -12.45 -1.38 7.46
C PRO A 124 -13.12 -0.08 7.90
N TYR A 125 -12.83 1.04 7.21
CA TYR A 125 -13.45 2.34 7.50
C TYR A 125 -14.86 2.48 6.92
N GLN A 126 -15.17 1.70 5.89
CA GLN A 126 -16.45 1.71 5.18
C GLN A 126 -17.37 0.58 5.65
N ALA A 127 -16.89 -0.28 6.54
CA ALA A 127 -17.66 -1.41 7.05
C ALA A 127 -18.87 -0.92 7.85
N PRO A 128 -20.07 -1.51 7.65
CA PRO A 128 -21.23 -1.17 8.44
C PRO A 128 -21.00 -1.51 9.92
N PRO A 129 -21.53 -0.71 10.85
CA PRO A 129 -21.42 -0.99 12.28
C PRO A 129 -22.08 -2.32 12.61
N ARG A 130 -21.46 -3.08 13.52
CA ARG A 130 -22.05 -4.31 14.06
C ARG A 130 -22.97 -3.97 15.22
N ALA A 131 -24.18 -4.49 15.19
CA ALA A 131 -25.08 -4.44 16.35
C ALA A 131 -24.51 -5.33 17.46
N ILE A 132 -24.34 -4.75 18.65
CA ILE A 132 -23.91 -5.47 19.84
C ILE A 132 -25.07 -5.44 20.82
N GLU A 133 -25.55 -6.63 21.20
CA GLU A 133 -26.58 -6.78 22.23
C GLU A 133 -25.91 -7.17 23.55
N ALA A 134 -26.17 -6.38 24.59
CA ALA A 134 -25.75 -6.72 25.96
C ALA A 134 -26.87 -7.48 26.65
N ARG A 135 -26.58 -8.69 27.11
CA ARG A 135 -27.53 -9.50 27.91
C ARG A 135 -27.06 -9.55 29.34
N PHE A 136 -27.95 -9.18 30.23
CA PHE A 136 -27.69 -9.23 31.66
C PHE A 136 -28.49 -10.38 32.27
N SER A 137 -27.88 -11.17 33.13
CA SER A 137 -28.52 -12.22 33.91
C SER A 137 -28.14 -12.10 35.38
N ARG A 138 -29.09 -12.39 36.27
CA ARG A 138 -28.83 -12.43 37.70
C ARG A 138 -28.00 -13.64 38.05
N VAL A 139 -26.85 -13.45 38.68
CA VAL A 139 -26.09 -14.56 39.27
C VAL A 139 -26.77 -14.94 40.59
N LEU A 140 -27.37 -16.11 40.62
CA LEU A 140 -27.87 -16.68 41.91
C LEU A 140 -26.67 -17.26 42.63
N THR A 141 -26.22 -16.58 43.70
CA THR A 141 -25.29 -17.15 44.70
C THR A 141 -26.03 -18.22 45.48
N GLN A 142 -25.54 -19.45 45.47
CA GLN A 142 -25.93 -20.53 46.36
C GLN A 142 -25.39 -20.28 47.75
#